data_0e4a8742c21b558721c1de1015311bc1
#
_entry.id   0e4a8742c21b558721c1de1015311bc1
#
_cell.length_a   1.000
_cell.length_b   1.000
_cell.length_c   1.000
_cell.angle_alpha   90.00
_cell.angle_beta   90.00
_cell.angle_gamma   90.00
#
_symmetry.space_group_name_H-M   'P 1'
#
loop_
_entity.id
_entity.type
_entity.pdbx_description
1 polymer ?
#
loop_
_entity_poly.entity_id
_entity_poly.type
_entity_poly.pdbx_seq_one_letter_code
_entity_poly.pdbx_strand_id
1 'polypeptide(L)'
;MGDCLSTTRIGRVMAMLLVFVAACWTGAHAEPQRGGTLNSTLWPEPPGIVIGIHLNSPTLLPATKIFEGLLTYDFALSPQPMLAESWEVSADGLTYTFKLRQNVKWHDGKPFTSADVVYSLTKFIPEVHPRSRPTFARAEVTAPDDYTVVLKLKEPYGPLIRSFDAIGAPIVAKHIYDGSPIRENPANRTPVGTGPFKFSEWRAGEYIHLVRNDDYWLEGRPYLDEIYYRFIPDSASRALALETEQVQLTTQNDIELVDIARLKAMPHLEVTTKGWEWGAPISWLEMNLRREPFSDVRFRKAVMHALDRKFIAENIFFGLASVPTGPIHSSSPFYSSDVPTYDFAPDKARALLDEMGLAPKADGTRVEIGLLGLPYGELWDRLSQYIRQALGEVGIAVKIETADVAGWGSRISNWETDMSTTYLTTLSDPALGVARSYITENQRKGVLFTNTSGYSNPEVDRLFAEAANEPDEAKRRDLYKQVQRIVADEVALAWLVEMQWPTIHSAKLKNVVRNGLGPNDNFAEAYFEE
;
A
#
# COMPACT_ATOMS: atom_id res chain seq x y z
N MET A 1 63.00 -10.84 -78.05
CA MET A 1 63.94 -11.74 -77.45
C MET A 1 63.37 -12.06 -76.07
N GLY A 2 62.84 -13.08 -75.94
CA GLY A 2 62.95 -14.42 -75.43
C GLY A 2 62.01 -14.55 -74.24
N ASP A 3 60.91 -15.18 -74.42
CA ASP A 3 60.61 -16.56 -74.04
C ASP A 3 60.90 -16.89 -72.52
N CYS A 4 60.11 -17.48 -71.75
CA CYS A 4 59.37 -18.76 -71.88
C CYS A 4 58.57 -19.12 -70.64
N LEU A 5 57.39 -19.63 -70.85
CA LEU A 5 56.76 -20.80 -70.23
C LEU A 5 56.69 -20.96 -68.68
N SER A 6 55.49 -20.93 -68.19
CA SER A 6 54.61 -22.02 -67.74
C SER A 6 55.07 -22.83 -66.57
N THR A 7 54.24 -22.96 -65.57
CA THR A 7 53.63 -24.24 -65.17
C THR A 7 52.59 -24.06 -64.08
N THR A 8 51.40 -24.53 -64.38
CA THR A 8 50.27 -24.79 -63.53
C THR A 8 50.64 -25.77 -62.38
N ARG A 9 50.28 -25.40 -61.18
CA ARG A 9 50.02 -26.42 -60.14
C ARG A 9 48.75 -26.08 -59.39
N ILE A 10 47.78 -26.92 -59.60
CA ILE A 10 46.50 -27.02 -58.91
C ILE A 10 46.79 -27.43 -57.47
N GLY A 11 46.54 -26.52 -56.54
CA GLY A 11 46.51 -26.81 -55.11
C GLY A 11 45.06 -26.75 -54.62
N ARG A 12 44.46 -27.91 -54.37
CA ARG A 12 43.14 -28.02 -53.71
C ARG A 12 43.23 -27.41 -52.34
N VAL A 13 42.62 -26.28 -52.14
CA VAL A 13 42.35 -25.73 -50.78
C VAL A 13 40.94 -26.26 -50.38
N MET A 14 40.96 -27.19 -49.49
CA MET A 14 39.78 -27.74 -48.81
C MET A 14 39.30 -26.68 -47.80
N ALA A 15 38.27 -25.90 -48.16
CA ALA A 15 37.61 -24.98 -47.25
C ALA A 15 36.81 -25.79 -46.22
N MET A 16 37.32 -25.92 -45.00
CA MET A 16 36.54 -26.35 -43.84
C MET A 16 35.55 -25.24 -43.50
N LEU A 17 34.27 -25.44 -43.82
CA LEU A 17 33.15 -24.65 -43.28
C LEU A 17 33.00 -25.07 -41.80
N LEU A 18 33.53 -24.25 -40.89
CA LEU A 18 33.15 -24.28 -39.48
C LEU A 18 31.75 -23.63 -39.36
N VAL A 19 30.72 -24.45 -39.31
CA VAL A 19 29.37 -24.03 -38.91
C VAL A 19 29.44 -23.77 -37.39
N PHE A 20 29.58 -22.50 -36.99
CA PHE A 20 29.30 -22.10 -35.62
C PHE A 20 27.77 -22.16 -35.41
N VAL A 21 27.30 -23.26 -34.85
CA VAL A 21 25.97 -23.33 -34.23
C VAL A 21 26.05 -22.45 -32.98
N ALA A 22 25.68 -21.18 -33.12
CA ALA A 22 25.36 -20.34 -31.99
C ALA A 22 24.09 -20.93 -31.36
N ALA A 23 24.25 -21.80 -30.37
CA ALA A 23 23.19 -22.18 -29.50
C ALA A 23 22.74 -20.92 -28.75
N CYS A 24 21.72 -20.23 -29.25
CA CYS A 24 20.96 -19.28 -28.48
C CYS A 24 20.38 -20.07 -27.31
N TRP A 25 21.02 -20.02 -26.17
CA TRP A 25 20.38 -20.31 -24.90
C TRP A 25 19.35 -19.21 -24.66
N THR A 26 18.20 -19.32 -25.30
CA THR A 26 16.99 -18.75 -24.77
C THR A 26 16.75 -19.58 -23.51
N GLY A 27 16.95 -18.97 -22.34
CA GLY A 27 16.50 -19.58 -21.11
C GLY A 27 15.02 -19.91 -21.32
N ALA A 28 14.73 -21.19 -21.49
CA ALA A 28 13.37 -21.67 -21.48
C ALA A 28 12.88 -21.42 -20.06
N HIS A 29 12.17 -20.29 -19.85
CA HIS A 29 11.31 -20.20 -18.68
C HIS A 29 10.30 -21.33 -18.86
N ALA A 30 10.33 -22.29 -17.92
CA ALA A 30 9.32 -23.34 -17.88
C ALA A 30 7.95 -22.67 -17.93
N GLU A 31 7.07 -23.14 -18.82
CA GLU A 31 5.70 -22.63 -18.86
C GLU A 31 5.04 -22.87 -17.51
N PRO A 32 4.30 -21.87 -16.97
CA PRO A 32 3.63 -22.00 -15.69
C PRO A 32 2.73 -23.24 -15.69
N GLN A 33 2.98 -24.17 -14.78
CA GLN A 33 2.17 -25.37 -14.66
C GLN A 33 0.91 -25.10 -13.82
N ARG A 34 -0.19 -25.72 -14.20
CA ARG A 34 -1.41 -25.75 -13.41
C ARG A 34 -1.27 -26.75 -12.28
N GLY A 35 -1.70 -26.36 -11.09
CA GLY A 35 -1.73 -27.23 -9.92
C GLY A 35 -1.12 -26.60 -8.70
N GLY A 36 -1.25 -27.29 -7.59
CA GLY A 36 -0.64 -26.95 -6.32
C GLY A 36 -1.54 -26.18 -5.35
N THR A 37 -1.27 -26.44 -4.07
CA THR A 37 -1.94 -25.81 -2.93
C THR A 37 -1.02 -24.75 -2.33
N LEU A 38 -1.47 -23.50 -2.27
CA LEU A 38 -0.80 -22.43 -1.55
C LEU A 38 -1.29 -22.38 -0.11
N ASN A 39 -0.37 -22.58 0.86
CA ASN A 39 -0.64 -22.26 2.26
C ASN A 39 0.02 -20.91 2.58
N SER A 40 -0.76 -19.94 3.02
CA SER A 40 -0.32 -18.63 3.47
C SER A 40 -0.64 -18.43 4.94
N THR A 41 0.19 -17.72 5.68
CA THR A 41 -0.19 -17.23 7.01
C THR A 41 -1.24 -16.12 6.86
N LEU A 42 -2.07 -15.97 7.88
CA LEU A 42 -2.98 -14.85 8.04
C LEU A 42 -3.21 -14.59 9.53
N TRP A 43 -2.83 -13.40 10.02
CA TRP A 43 -3.04 -13.01 11.40
C TRP A 43 -3.30 -11.49 11.55
N PRO A 44 -4.22 -11.11 12.43
CA PRO A 44 -5.22 -11.94 13.13
C PRO A 44 -6.28 -12.52 12.19
N GLU A 45 -7.09 -13.46 12.70
CA GLU A 45 -8.29 -13.91 11.99
C GLU A 45 -9.17 -12.72 11.64
N PRO A 46 -9.62 -12.55 10.36
CA PRO A 46 -10.40 -11.39 9.97
C PRO A 46 -11.83 -11.43 10.53
N PRO A 47 -12.46 -10.29 10.78
CA PRO A 47 -13.87 -10.24 11.20
C PRO A 47 -14.85 -10.60 10.07
N GLY A 48 -14.37 -10.64 8.84
CA GLY A 48 -15.10 -10.95 7.61
C GLY A 48 -14.21 -10.79 6.39
N ILE A 49 -14.65 -11.29 5.25
CA ILE A 49 -13.89 -11.28 3.99
C ILE A 49 -14.67 -10.58 2.85
N VAL A 50 -15.43 -9.53 3.17
CA VAL A 50 -16.09 -8.66 2.18
C VAL A 50 -15.47 -7.28 2.25
N ILE A 51 -14.81 -6.88 1.15
CA ILE A 51 -14.16 -5.57 1.03
C ILE A 51 -15.23 -4.47 1.07
N GLY A 52 -14.92 -3.40 1.79
CA GLY A 52 -15.84 -2.29 2.03
C GLY A 52 -16.53 -2.41 3.39
N ILE A 53 -17.02 -3.59 3.77
CA ILE A 53 -17.52 -3.85 5.13
C ILE A 53 -16.34 -3.84 6.11
N HIS A 54 -15.24 -4.49 5.73
CA HIS A 54 -13.98 -4.50 6.46
C HIS A 54 -12.82 -4.10 5.54
N LEU A 55 -11.85 -3.34 6.06
CA LEU A 55 -10.73 -2.76 5.31
C LEU A 55 -9.36 -3.02 5.96
N ASN A 56 -9.31 -3.93 6.94
CA ASN A 56 -8.04 -4.36 7.55
C ASN A 56 -7.31 -5.37 6.65
N SER A 57 -5.99 -5.45 6.78
CA SER A 57 -5.15 -6.32 5.94
C SER A 57 -5.57 -7.80 5.97
N PRO A 58 -5.94 -8.40 7.13
CA PRO A 58 -6.41 -9.78 7.15
C PRO A 58 -7.69 -10.03 6.33
N THR A 59 -8.57 -9.03 6.19
CA THR A 59 -9.72 -9.10 5.27
C THR A 59 -9.27 -9.01 3.82
N LEU A 60 -8.38 -8.06 3.50
CA LEU A 60 -8.03 -7.75 2.12
C LEU A 60 -7.31 -8.91 1.43
N LEU A 61 -6.39 -9.59 2.11
CA LEU A 61 -5.61 -10.67 1.53
C LEU A 61 -6.46 -11.79 0.90
N PRO A 62 -7.40 -12.45 1.58
CA PRO A 62 -8.27 -13.44 0.94
C PRO A 62 -9.34 -12.82 0.03
N ALA A 63 -9.88 -11.65 0.39
CA ALA A 63 -11.00 -11.06 -0.32
C ALA A 63 -10.64 -10.58 -1.74
N THR A 64 -9.42 -10.10 -1.99
CA THR A 64 -8.94 -9.71 -3.32
C THR A 64 -8.71 -10.90 -4.27
N LYS A 65 -8.80 -12.14 -3.80
CA LYS A 65 -8.81 -13.34 -4.64
C LYS A 65 -10.22 -13.67 -5.12
N ILE A 66 -11.23 -13.13 -4.42
CA ILE A 66 -12.66 -13.35 -4.65
C ILE A 66 -13.27 -12.18 -5.43
N PHE A 67 -12.98 -10.94 -5.00
CA PHE A 67 -13.53 -9.71 -5.59
C PHE A 67 -12.51 -9.02 -6.49
N GLU A 68 -13.01 -8.41 -7.55
CA GLU A 68 -12.22 -7.62 -8.48
C GLU A 68 -12.77 -6.19 -8.58
N GLY A 69 -11.92 -5.28 -9.04
CA GLY A 69 -12.29 -3.92 -9.43
C GLY A 69 -12.42 -3.78 -10.95
N LEU A 70 -12.75 -2.59 -11.43
CA LEU A 70 -12.70 -2.31 -12.87
C LEU A 70 -11.28 -2.29 -13.41
N LEU A 71 -10.31 -1.84 -12.60
CA LEU A 71 -8.90 -1.69 -12.96
C LEU A 71 -8.01 -2.36 -11.92
N THR A 72 -6.76 -2.60 -12.29
CA THR A 72 -5.62 -2.85 -11.40
C THR A 72 -4.52 -1.82 -11.70
N TYR A 73 -3.37 -1.85 -11.00
CA TYR A 73 -2.31 -0.85 -11.16
C TYR A 73 -0.94 -1.51 -11.18
N ASP A 74 -0.11 -1.14 -12.15
CA ASP A 74 1.28 -1.57 -12.20
C ASP A 74 2.13 -0.99 -11.03
N PHE A 75 3.43 -1.27 -11.00
CA PHE A 75 4.32 -0.75 -9.95
C PHE A 75 4.47 0.79 -9.97
N ALA A 76 4.20 1.43 -11.10
CA ALA A 76 4.17 2.89 -11.22
C ALA A 76 2.80 3.48 -10.85
N LEU A 77 1.86 2.63 -10.39
CA LEU A 77 0.47 2.96 -10.11
C LEU A 77 -0.29 3.49 -11.34
N SER A 78 0.15 3.10 -12.54
CA SER A 78 -0.59 3.35 -13.78
C SER A 78 -1.74 2.36 -13.90
N PRO A 79 -2.95 2.81 -14.30
CA PRO A 79 -4.11 1.93 -14.40
C PRO A 79 -3.92 0.87 -15.49
N GLN A 80 -4.33 -0.35 -15.19
CA GLN A 80 -4.30 -1.53 -16.06
C GLN A 80 -5.69 -2.16 -16.15
N PRO A 81 -6.07 -2.77 -17.28
CA PRO A 81 -7.37 -3.42 -17.44
C PRO A 81 -7.60 -4.56 -16.44
N MET A 82 -8.84 -4.63 -15.89
CA MET A 82 -9.33 -5.76 -15.09
C MET A 82 -10.75 -6.12 -15.57
N LEU A 83 -11.82 -5.88 -14.82
CA LEU A 83 -13.20 -6.09 -15.29
C LEU A 83 -13.60 -5.11 -16.41
N ALA A 84 -12.98 -3.93 -16.47
CA ALA A 84 -12.99 -3.09 -17.65
C ALA A 84 -11.85 -3.49 -18.59
N GLU A 85 -12.14 -3.75 -19.86
CA GLU A 85 -11.13 -4.03 -20.90
C GLU A 85 -10.49 -2.76 -21.43
N SER A 86 -11.22 -1.63 -21.40
CA SER A 86 -10.74 -0.31 -21.78
C SER A 86 -11.56 0.81 -21.12
N TRP A 87 -11.01 2.02 -21.14
CA TRP A 87 -11.71 3.21 -20.65
C TRP A 87 -11.26 4.45 -21.42
N GLU A 88 -12.10 5.46 -21.38
CA GLU A 88 -11.81 6.79 -21.93
C GLU A 88 -12.15 7.85 -20.87
N VAL A 89 -11.34 8.90 -20.82
CA VAL A 89 -11.58 10.10 -20.00
C VAL A 89 -11.70 11.29 -20.95
N SER A 90 -12.80 12.05 -20.84
CA SER A 90 -12.97 13.26 -21.65
C SER A 90 -11.87 14.30 -21.35
N ALA A 91 -11.56 15.14 -22.32
CA ALA A 91 -10.48 16.13 -22.22
C ALA A 91 -10.68 17.13 -21.05
N ASP A 92 -11.91 17.37 -20.64
CA ASP A 92 -12.27 18.20 -19.49
C ASP A 92 -12.23 17.45 -18.15
N GLY A 93 -11.94 16.13 -18.18
CA GLY A 93 -11.86 15.29 -16.98
C GLY A 93 -13.22 15.03 -16.30
N LEU A 94 -14.36 15.36 -16.97
CA LEU A 94 -15.69 15.26 -16.37
C LEU A 94 -16.41 13.95 -16.69
N THR A 95 -16.01 13.22 -17.74
CA THR A 95 -16.69 11.99 -18.14
C THR A 95 -15.68 10.85 -18.23
N TYR A 96 -15.99 9.75 -17.55
CA TYR A 96 -15.25 8.49 -17.60
C TYR A 96 -16.16 7.44 -18.21
N THR A 97 -15.73 6.80 -19.30
CA THR A 97 -16.47 5.73 -19.97
C THR A 97 -15.68 4.45 -19.91
N PHE A 98 -16.22 3.42 -19.25
CA PHE A 98 -15.61 2.09 -19.15
C PHE A 98 -16.33 1.10 -20.06
N LYS A 99 -15.56 0.32 -20.83
CA LYS A 99 -16.04 -0.85 -21.58
C LYS A 99 -15.73 -2.10 -20.77
N LEU A 100 -16.77 -2.84 -20.44
CA LEU A 100 -16.69 -4.04 -19.60
C LEU A 100 -16.44 -5.29 -20.42
N ARG A 101 -15.72 -6.27 -19.84
CA ARG A 101 -15.58 -7.60 -20.41
C ARG A 101 -16.93 -8.30 -20.48
N GLN A 102 -17.17 -9.01 -21.59
CA GLN A 102 -18.44 -9.71 -21.85
C GLN A 102 -18.47 -11.17 -21.41
N ASN A 103 -17.31 -11.76 -21.14
CA ASN A 103 -17.16 -13.17 -20.79
C ASN A 103 -17.03 -13.43 -19.28
N VAL A 104 -17.34 -12.45 -18.44
CA VAL A 104 -17.23 -12.57 -16.99
C VAL A 104 -18.49 -13.18 -16.38
N LYS A 105 -18.29 -14.15 -15.48
CA LYS A 105 -19.37 -14.75 -14.68
C LYS A 105 -19.06 -14.58 -13.19
N TRP A 106 -20.10 -14.38 -12.41
CA TRP A 106 -20.06 -14.54 -10.96
C TRP A 106 -19.77 -16.00 -10.59
N HIS A 107 -19.23 -16.27 -9.41
CA HIS A 107 -18.94 -17.63 -8.93
C HIS A 107 -20.17 -18.54 -8.89
N ASP A 108 -21.37 -17.97 -8.84
CA ASP A 108 -22.65 -18.70 -8.92
C ASP A 108 -23.14 -18.96 -10.37
N GLY A 109 -22.33 -18.59 -11.38
CA GLY A 109 -22.57 -18.81 -12.79
C GLY A 109 -23.40 -17.74 -13.50
N LYS A 110 -23.91 -16.73 -12.81
CA LYS A 110 -24.66 -15.62 -13.43
C LYS A 110 -23.71 -14.67 -14.17
N PRO A 111 -24.20 -14.01 -15.25
CA PRO A 111 -23.39 -13.06 -15.99
C PRO A 111 -23.12 -11.78 -15.14
N PHE A 112 -21.90 -11.26 -15.28
CA PHE A 112 -21.54 -9.92 -14.81
C PHE A 112 -21.96 -8.88 -15.84
N THR A 113 -22.54 -7.77 -15.39
CA THR A 113 -23.00 -6.68 -16.25
C THR A 113 -22.73 -5.31 -15.64
N SER A 114 -22.96 -4.26 -16.42
CA SER A 114 -22.91 -2.87 -15.97
C SER A 114 -23.87 -2.55 -14.80
N ALA A 115 -24.97 -3.31 -14.67
CA ALA A 115 -25.89 -3.16 -13.55
C ALA A 115 -25.23 -3.47 -12.19
N ASP A 116 -24.27 -4.42 -12.16
CA ASP A 116 -23.50 -4.75 -10.95
C ASP A 116 -22.53 -3.61 -10.59
N VAL A 117 -21.90 -3.00 -11.60
CA VAL A 117 -21.01 -1.85 -11.41
C VAL A 117 -21.78 -0.65 -10.88
N VAL A 118 -22.92 -0.32 -11.52
CA VAL A 118 -23.78 0.79 -11.06
C VAL A 118 -24.23 0.55 -9.61
N TYR A 119 -24.67 -0.66 -9.28
CA TYR A 119 -25.08 -1.01 -7.92
C TYR A 119 -23.91 -0.84 -6.94
N SER A 120 -22.73 -1.37 -7.27
CA SER A 120 -21.54 -1.30 -6.41
C SER A 120 -21.15 0.13 -6.11
N LEU A 121 -21.09 1.00 -7.13
CA LEU A 121 -20.65 2.38 -6.98
C LEU A 121 -21.70 3.29 -6.36
N THR A 122 -23.03 3.03 -6.56
CA THR A 122 -24.11 3.93 -6.12
C THR A 122 -24.86 3.46 -4.88
N LYS A 123 -24.72 2.20 -4.49
CA LYS A 123 -25.43 1.61 -3.33
C LYS A 123 -24.46 0.98 -2.33
N PHE A 124 -23.70 -0.03 -2.77
CA PHE A 124 -22.83 -0.80 -1.88
C PHE A 124 -21.74 0.09 -1.25
N ILE A 125 -20.90 0.74 -2.05
CA ILE A 125 -19.79 1.59 -1.56
C ILE A 125 -20.31 2.74 -0.68
N PRO A 126 -21.34 3.51 -1.04
CA PRO A 126 -21.87 4.56 -0.18
C PRO A 126 -22.33 4.09 1.19
N GLU A 127 -22.83 2.86 1.31
CA GLU A 127 -23.32 2.32 2.58
C GLU A 127 -22.18 1.79 3.46
N VAL A 128 -21.22 1.04 2.89
CA VAL A 128 -20.29 0.24 3.71
C VAL A 128 -18.83 0.64 3.60
N HIS A 129 -18.42 1.41 2.58
CA HIS A 129 -17.01 1.72 2.32
C HIS A 129 -16.67 3.17 2.69
N PRO A 130 -16.30 3.47 3.95
CA PRO A 130 -16.17 4.85 4.43
C PRO A 130 -15.06 5.64 3.71
N ARG A 131 -14.02 4.95 3.22
CA ARG A 131 -12.88 5.56 2.53
C ARG A 131 -13.23 6.00 1.11
N SER A 132 -13.95 5.17 0.35
CA SER A 132 -14.26 5.41 -1.07
C SER A 132 -15.58 6.14 -1.29
N ARG A 133 -16.47 6.15 -0.28
CA ARG A 133 -17.74 6.88 -0.34
C ARG A 133 -17.61 8.33 -0.86
N PRO A 134 -16.70 9.18 -0.34
CA PRO A 134 -16.57 10.56 -0.80
C PRO A 134 -16.15 10.66 -2.27
N THR A 135 -15.34 9.72 -2.75
CA THR A 135 -14.87 9.68 -4.14
C THR A 135 -16.03 9.43 -5.09
N PHE A 136 -16.80 8.36 -4.86
CA PHE A 136 -17.89 7.97 -5.76
C PHE A 136 -19.15 8.82 -5.59
N ALA A 137 -19.35 9.50 -4.47
CA ALA A 137 -20.41 10.48 -4.28
C ALA A 137 -20.29 11.71 -5.20
N ARG A 138 -19.14 11.93 -5.85
CA ARG A 138 -18.91 13.02 -6.82
C ARG A 138 -19.48 12.72 -8.20
N ALA A 139 -19.79 11.46 -8.50
CA ALA A 139 -20.15 11.00 -9.83
C ALA A 139 -21.62 10.60 -9.92
N GLU A 140 -22.27 10.99 -11.01
CA GLU A 140 -23.47 10.32 -11.50
C GLU A 140 -23.03 9.11 -12.32
N VAL A 141 -23.47 7.92 -11.94
CA VAL A 141 -23.10 6.64 -12.58
C VAL A 141 -24.29 6.09 -13.35
N THR A 142 -24.10 5.88 -14.65
CA THR A 142 -25.12 5.35 -15.55
C THR A 142 -24.59 4.19 -16.40
N ALA A 143 -25.49 3.38 -16.92
CA ALA A 143 -25.18 2.26 -17.83
C ALA A 143 -26.08 2.38 -19.07
N PRO A 144 -25.56 2.81 -20.22
CA PRO A 144 -26.33 2.90 -21.46
C PRO A 144 -26.63 1.53 -22.08
N ASP A 145 -25.83 0.52 -21.78
CA ASP A 145 -25.99 -0.88 -22.19
C ASP A 145 -25.34 -1.82 -21.14
N ASP A 146 -25.48 -3.14 -21.34
CA ASP A 146 -25.02 -4.17 -20.37
C ASP A 146 -23.50 -4.18 -20.15
N TYR A 147 -22.71 -3.55 -21.03
CA TYR A 147 -21.24 -3.60 -20.99
C TYR A 147 -20.58 -2.23 -21.08
N THR A 148 -21.34 -1.17 -20.87
CA THR A 148 -20.81 0.20 -20.81
C THR A 148 -21.24 0.88 -19.53
N VAL A 149 -20.29 1.47 -18.80
CA VAL A 149 -20.54 2.29 -17.61
C VAL A 149 -19.99 3.68 -17.85
N VAL A 150 -20.79 4.69 -17.55
CA VAL A 150 -20.44 6.11 -17.68
C VAL A 150 -20.55 6.79 -16.33
N LEU A 151 -19.45 7.40 -15.89
CA LEU A 151 -19.42 8.27 -14.71
C LEU A 151 -19.32 9.72 -15.17
N LYS A 152 -20.25 10.56 -14.72
CA LYS A 152 -20.22 12.01 -14.98
C LYS A 152 -19.98 12.76 -13.69
N LEU A 153 -18.97 13.61 -13.66
CA LEU A 153 -18.59 14.47 -12.55
C LEU A 153 -19.12 15.89 -12.76
N LYS A 154 -19.40 16.60 -11.68
CA LYS A 154 -19.71 18.05 -11.72
C LYS A 154 -18.47 18.92 -11.86
N GLU A 155 -17.34 18.43 -11.31
CA GLU A 155 -16.01 19.05 -11.34
C GLU A 155 -14.99 17.96 -11.61
N PRO A 156 -13.88 18.24 -12.31
CA PRO A 156 -12.83 17.24 -12.52
C PRO A 156 -12.33 16.70 -11.19
N TYR A 157 -11.97 15.42 -11.17
CA TYR A 157 -11.36 14.80 -10.00
C TYR A 157 -10.30 13.79 -10.43
N GLY A 158 -9.05 14.23 -10.54
CA GLY A 158 -7.93 13.44 -11.02
C GLY A 158 -7.68 12.12 -10.27
N PRO A 159 -7.89 12.03 -8.95
CA PRO A 159 -7.74 10.79 -8.19
C PRO A 159 -8.73 9.67 -8.56
N LEU A 160 -9.84 9.97 -9.24
CA LEU A 160 -10.89 9.00 -9.55
C LEU A 160 -10.34 7.78 -10.28
N ILE A 161 -9.49 7.98 -11.30
CA ILE A 161 -8.94 6.87 -12.09
C ILE A 161 -8.05 5.93 -11.28
N ARG A 162 -7.56 6.36 -10.12
CA ARG A 162 -6.73 5.57 -9.19
C ARG A 162 -7.54 4.92 -8.06
N SER A 163 -8.88 4.88 -8.19
CA SER A 163 -9.81 4.38 -7.15
C SER A 163 -10.57 3.12 -7.58
N PHE A 164 -10.27 2.53 -8.75
CA PHE A 164 -11.05 1.43 -9.33
C PHE A 164 -10.45 0.03 -9.11
N ASP A 165 -9.44 -0.12 -8.24
CA ASP A 165 -8.98 -1.44 -7.80
C ASP A 165 -10.00 -2.13 -6.89
N ALA A 166 -9.79 -3.43 -6.64
CA ALA A 166 -10.68 -4.22 -5.79
C ALA A 166 -10.81 -3.68 -4.35
N ILE A 167 -9.78 -2.99 -3.83
CA ILE A 167 -9.80 -2.44 -2.47
C ILE A 167 -10.56 -1.10 -2.46
N GLY A 168 -10.35 -0.26 -3.48
CA GLY A 168 -10.98 1.06 -3.60
C GLY A 168 -12.43 0.98 -4.08
N ALA A 169 -12.70 0.11 -5.04
CA ALA A 169 -14.02 -0.06 -5.65
C ALA A 169 -14.32 -1.55 -5.93
N PRO A 170 -14.55 -2.35 -4.87
CA PRO A 170 -14.96 -3.73 -5.05
C PRO A 170 -16.27 -3.80 -5.82
N ILE A 171 -16.30 -4.60 -6.89
CA ILE A 171 -17.53 -4.86 -7.62
C ILE A 171 -18.20 -6.09 -6.99
N VAL A 172 -19.47 -5.92 -6.61
CA VAL A 172 -20.28 -6.93 -5.94
C VAL A 172 -21.51 -7.29 -6.75
N ALA A 173 -21.98 -8.52 -6.60
CA ALA A 173 -23.14 -9.03 -7.32
C ALA A 173 -24.44 -8.33 -6.87
N LYS A 174 -25.03 -7.52 -7.75
CA LYS A 174 -26.29 -6.84 -7.48
C LYS A 174 -27.37 -7.82 -7.03
N HIS A 175 -27.51 -8.97 -7.70
CA HIS A 175 -28.55 -9.96 -7.41
C HIS A 175 -28.44 -10.62 -6.02
N ILE A 176 -27.30 -10.44 -5.33
CA ILE A 176 -27.08 -10.95 -3.96
C ILE A 176 -27.42 -9.88 -2.93
N TYR A 177 -27.05 -8.62 -3.20
CA TYR A 177 -27.14 -7.56 -2.20
C TYR A 177 -28.37 -6.67 -2.35
N ASP A 178 -28.95 -6.56 -3.56
CA ASP A 178 -30.10 -5.68 -3.80
C ASP A 178 -31.34 -6.18 -3.06
N GLY A 179 -32.00 -5.27 -2.35
CA GLY A 179 -33.22 -5.58 -1.56
C GLY A 179 -32.97 -6.16 -0.17
N SER A 180 -31.70 -6.24 0.29
CA SER A 180 -31.35 -6.68 1.65
C SER A 180 -30.38 -5.70 2.35
N PRO A 181 -30.37 -5.62 3.70
CA PRO A 181 -29.36 -4.86 4.43
C PRO A 181 -27.97 -5.42 4.15
N ILE A 182 -27.06 -4.59 3.59
CA ILE A 182 -25.76 -5.04 3.09
C ILE A 182 -24.90 -5.65 4.22
N ARG A 183 -24.85 -4.99 5.39
CA ARG A 183 -24.00 -5.45 6.52
C ARG A 183 -24.47 -6.75 7.15
N GLU A 184 -25.74 -7.07 7.03
CA GLU A 184 -26.39 -8.24 7.66
C GLU A 184 -26.65 -9.34 6.63
N ASN A 185 -26.27 -9.13 5.36
CA ASN A 185 -26.51 -10.10 4.29
C ASN A 185 -25.77 -11.41 4.59
N PRO A 186 -26.46 -12.58 4.57
CA PRO A 186 -25.84 -13.88 4.81
C PRO A 186 -24.67 -14.19 3.88
N ALA A 187 -24.69 -13.67 2.64
CA ALA A 187 -23.62 -13.84 1.68
C ALA A 187 -22.27 -13.22 2.14
N ASN A 188 -22.27 -12.38 3.17
CA ASN A 188 -21.02 -11.86 3.75
C ASN A 188 -20.16 -12.96 4.39
N ARG A 189 -20.76 -14.14 4.71
CA ARG A 189 -20.05 -15.32 5.23
C ARG A 189 -19.61 -16.28 4.13
N THR A 190 -20.25 -16.24 2.98
CA THR A 190 -19.97 -17.09 1.83
C THR A 190 -19.91 -16.21 0.56
N PRO A 191 -18.88 -15.35 0.46
CA PRO A 191 -18.85 -14.32 -0.57
C PRO A 191 -18.78 -14.91 -1.98
N VAL A 192 -19.49 -14.27 -2.90
CA VAL A 192 -19.52 -14.56 -4.33
C VAL A 192 -18.92 -13.38 -5.06
N GLY A 193 -17.86 -13.61 -5.81
CA GLY A 193 -17.15 -12.61 -6.61
C GLY A 193 -17.01 -13.04 -8.06
N THR A 194 -16.16 -12.31 -8.80
CA THR A 194 -15.76 -12.61 -10.18
C THR A 194 -14.33 -13.15 -10.26
N GLY A 195 -13.62 -13.16 -9.14
CA GLY A 195 -12.19 -13.41 -9.05
C GLY A 195 -11.75 -14.84 -9.40
N PRO A 196 -10.43 -15.05 -9.47
CA PRO A 196 -9.85 -16.34 -9.85
C PRO A 196 -10.07 -17.45 -8.84
N PHE A 197 -10.43 -17.12 -7.58
CA PHE A 197 -10.71 -18.11 -6.55
C PHE A 197 -12.07 -17.90 -5.94
N LYS A 198 -12.76 -19.04 -5.67
CA LYS A 198 -14.08 -19.11 -5.02
C LYS A 198 -13.89 -19.41 -3.54
N PHE A 199 -14.72 -18.81 -2.70
CA PHE A 199 -14.83 -19.21 -1.30
C PHE A 199 -15.33 -20.65 -1.20
N SER A 200 -14.63 -21.46 -0.40
CA SER A 200 -14.99 -22.86 -0.13
C SER A 200 -15.42 -23.03 1.33
N GLU A 201 -14.54 -22.73 2.27
CA GLU A 201 -14.78 -22.97 3.69
C GLU A 201 -14.05 -21.93 4.55
N TRP A 202 -14.64 -21.62 5.70
CA TRP A 202 -13.96 -20.90 6.79
C TRP A 202 -14.12 -21.68 8.07
N ARG A 203 -13.01 -22.24 8.56
CA ARG A 203 -12.96 -22.92 9.83
C ARG A 203 -12.36 -21.98 10.88
N ALA A 204 -13.22 -21.46 11.75
CA ALA A 204 -12.85 -20.48 12.76
C ALA A 204 -11.68 -20.95 13.63
N GLY A 205 -10.70 -20.08 13.82
CA GLY A 205 -9.46 -20.36 14.55
C GLY A 205 -8.44 -21.23 13.80
N GLU A 206 -8.77 -21.74 12.61
CA GLU A 206 -7.88 -22.63 11.85
C GLU A 206 -7.47 -22.03 10.48
N TYR A 207 -8.45 -21.77 9.58
CA TYR A 207 -8.15 -21.28 8.23
C TYR A 207 -9.36 -20.73 7.47
N ILE A 208 -9.07 -19.99 6.39
CA ILE A 208 -9.98 -19.74 5.26
C ILE A 208 -9.47 -20.53 4.07
N HIS A 209 -10.35 -21.26 3.38
CA HIS A 209 -10.04 -22.05 2.18
C HIS A 209 -10.73 -21.47 0.95
N LEU A 210 -9.94 -21.24 -0.08
CA LEU A 210 -10.38 -20.80 -1.39
C LEU A 210 -10.01 -21.87 -2.43
N VAL A 211 -10.89 -22.12 -3.39
CA VAL A 211 -10.67 -23.08 -4.49
C VAL A 211 -10.67 -22.36 -5.83
N ARG A 212 -9.99 -22.93 -6.81
CA ARG A 212 -9.91 -22.41 -8.17
C ARG A 212 -11.30 -22.14 -8.75
N ASN A 213 -11.43 -21.03 -9.46
CA ASN A 213 -12.56 -20.74 -10.35
C ASN A 213 -12.25 -21.23 -11.76
N ASP A 214 -12.74 -22.40 -12.14
CA ASP A 214 -12.50 -22.96 -13.48
C ASP A 214 -13.21 -22.18 -14.60
N ASP A 215 -14.23 -21.37 -14.25
CA ASP A 215 -14.94 -20.46 -15.18
C ASP A 215 -14.37 -19.02 -15.16
N TYR A 216 -13.12 -18.84 -14.69
CA TYR A 216 -12.51 -17.52 -14.63
C TYR A 216 -12.36 -16.92 -16.03
N TRP A 217 -12.67 -15.64 -16.17
CA TRP A 217 -12.73 -14.93 -17.46
C TRP A 217 -11.40 -14.86 -18.22
N LEU A 218 -10.26 -14.96 -17.52
CA LEU A 218 -8.93 -15.02 -18.11
C LEU A 218 -8.59 -16.50 -18.40
N GLU A 219 -8.60 -16.86 -19.67
CA GLU A 219 -8.39 -18.24 -20.12
C GLU A 219 -7.07 -18.83 -19.60
N GLY A 220 -7.12 -20.07 -19.14
CA GLY A 220 -5.96 -20.78 -18.60
C GLY A 220 -5.57 -20.36 -17.17
N ARG A 221 -6.34 -19.52 -16.52
CA ARG A 221 -6.10 -19.01 -15.15
C ARG A 221 -7.26 -19.41 -14.22
N PRO A 222 -6.97 -19.39 -12.88
CA PRO A 222 -5.66 -19.31 -12.24
C PRO A 222 -4.85 -20.60 -12.41
N TYR A 223 -3.55 -20.55 -12.10
CA TYR A 223 -2.70 -21.74 -12.14
C TYR A 223 -2.87 -22.61 -10.90
N LEU A 224 -2.89 -22.00 -9.70
CA LEU A 224 -3.06 -22.72 -8.43
C LEU A 224 -4.43 -23.41 -8.34
N ASP A 225 -4.50 -24.56 -7.67
CA ASP A 225 -5.75 -25.28 -7.40
C ASP A 225 -6.53 -24.65 -6.25
N GLU A 226 -5.83 -24.27 -5.20
CA GLU A 226 -6.45 -23.80 -3.95
C GLU A 226 -5.48 -22.97 -3.10
N ILE A 227 -6.04 -22.19 -2.19
CA ILE A 227 -5.32 -21.35 -1.23
C ILE A 227 -5.90 -21.58 0.15
N TYR A 228 -5.04 -21.90 1.13
CA TYR A 228 -5.36 -21.89 2.55
C TYR A 228 -4.71 -20.69 3.22
N TYR A 229 -5.50 -19.85 3.85
CA TYR A 229 -5.06 -18.80 4.76
C TYR A 229 -5.13 -19.31 6.19
N ARG A 230 -3.99 -19.71 6.76
CA ARG A 230 -3.89 -20.37 8.06
C ARG A 230 -3.72 -19.36 9.19
N PHE A 231 -4.50 -19.51 10.24
CA PHE A 231 -4.42 -18.67 11.43
C PHE A 231 -3.39 -19.24 12.40
N ILE A 232 -2.19 -18.68 12.40
CA ILE A 232 -1.11 -19.05 13.30
C ILE A 232 -0.85 -17.85 14.21
N PRO A 233 -1.29 -17.85 15.49
CA PRO A 233 -1.25 -16.67 16.35
C PRO A 233 0.17 -16.18 16.70
N ASP A 234 1.09 -17.11 16.94
CA ASP A 234 2.44 -16.82 17.40
C ASP A 234 3.38 -16.54 16.23
N SER A 235 4.14 -15.41 16.28
CA SER A 235 5.01 -14.97 15.21
C SER A 235 6.20 -15.92 14.97
N ALA A 236 6.79 -16.48 16.05
CA ALA A 236 7.87 -17.44 15.92
C ALA A 236 7.38 -18.75 15.27
N SER A 237 6.15 -19.16 15.59
CA SER A 237 5.49 -20.31 14.94
C SER A 237 5.24 -20.06 13.45
N ARG A 238 4.88 -18.81 13.04
CA ARG A 238 4.75 -18.45 11.63
C ARG A 238 6.11 -18.51 10.90
N ALA A 239 7.17 -18.01 11.54
CA ALA A 239 8.52 -18.09 10.99
C ALA A 239 8.95 -19.56 10.81
N LEU A 240 8.73 -20.41 11.82
CA LEU A 240 9.04 -21.85 11.75
C LEU A 240 8.24 -22.56 10.64
N ALA A 241 6.96 -22.19 10.46
CA ALA A 241 6.13 -22.78 9.40
C ALA A 241 6.65 -22.45 7.99
N LEU A 242 7.26 -21.26 7.79
CA LEU A 242 7.98 -20.92 6.55
C LEU A 242 9.26 -21.75 6.39
N GLU A 243 10.07 -21.83 7.44
CA GLU A 243 11.34 -22.57 7.45
C GLU A 243 11.16 -24.05 7.10
N THR A 244 10.05 -24.62 7.58
CA THR A 244 9.70 -26.04 7.38
C THR A 244 8.80 -26.28 6.18
N GLU A 245 8.58 -25.26 5.34
CA GLU A 245 7.74 -25.30 4.14
C GLU A 245 6.25 -25.70 4.41
N GLN A 246 5.79 -25.61 5.66
CA GLN A 246 4.37 -25.83 6.00
C GLN A 246 3.48 -24.72 5.45
N VAL A 247 4.02 -23.50 5.33
CA VAL A 247 3.43 -22.38 4.60
C VAL A 247 4.43 -21.87 3.56
N GLN A 248 3.90 -21.35 2.44
CA GLN A 248 4.70 -20.89 1.32
C GLN A 248 4.64 -19.38 1.13
N LEU A 249 3.84 -18.67 1.93
CA LEU A 249 3.69 -17.22 1.83
C LEU A 249 3.35 -16.61 3.18
N THR A 250 4.00 -15.48 3.47
CA THR A 250 3.63 -14.57 4.57
C THR A 250 3.88 -13.12 4.14
N THR A 251 3.19 -12.18 4.77
CA THR A 251 3.22 -10.78 4.34
C THR A 251 3.19 -9.81 5.51
N GLN A 252 3.63 -8.58 5.29
CA GLN A 252 3.55 -7.46 6.24
C GLN A 252 4.21 -7.77 7.60
N ASN A 253 3.43 -7.61 8.67
CA ASN A 253 3.87 -7.74 10.05
C ASN A 253 3.63 -9.16 10.63
N ASP A 254 3.39 -10.14 9.78
CA ASP A 254 3.18 -11.52 10.23
C ASP A 254 4.44 -12.11 10.85
N ILE A 255 5.63 -11.65 10.41
CA ILE A 255 6.94 -12.05 10.94
C ILE A 255 7.58 -10.85 11.64
N GLU A 256 8.21 -11.08 12.80
CA GLU A 256 9.00 -10.05 13.46
C GLU A 256 10.18 -9.62 12.57
N LEU A 257 10.43 -8.31 12.46
CA LEU A 257 11.46 -7.78 11.55
C LEU A 257 12.86 -8.32 11.86
N VAL A 258 13.14 -8.67 13.10
CA VAL A 258 14.42 -9.27 13.53
C VAL A 258 14.68 -10.62 12.86
N ASP A 259 13.65 -11.38 12.51
CA ASP A 259 13.77 -12.69 11.87
C ASP A 259 13.98 -12.61 10.34
N ILE A 260 13.67 -11.46 9.72
CA ILE A 260 13.69 -11.32 8.25
C ILE A 260 15.07 -11.61 7.67
N ALA A 261 16.15 -11.14 8.31
CA ALA A 261 17.51 -11.38 7.84
C ALA A 261 17.87 -12.88 7.85
N ARG A 262 17.40 -13.60 8.86
CA ARG A 262 17.60 -15.05 8.99
C ARG A 262 16.80 -15.82 7.92
N LEU A 263 15.54 -15.48 7.72
CA LEU A 263 14.69 -16.08 6.68
C LEU A 263 15.23 -15.80 5.28
N LYS A 264 15.70 -14.58 5.02
CA LYS A 264 16.30 -14.19 3.73
C LYS A 264 17.57 -14.98 3.38
N ALA A 265 18.28 -15.51 4.38
CA ALA A 265 19.47 -16.34 4.17
C ALA A 265 19.13 -17.80 3.78
N MET A 266 17.87 -18.21 3.84
CA MET A 266 17.44 -19.57 3.49
C MET A 266 17.25 -19.70 1.98
N PRO A 267 17.89 -20.69 1.32
CA PRO A 267 17.89 -20.80 -0.14
C PRO A 267 16.52 -21.13 -0.75
N HIS A 268 15.59 -21.67 0.04
CA HIS A 268 14.22 -22.01 -0.40
C HIS A 268 13.22 -20.87 -0.17
N LEU A 269 13.64 -19.72 0.36
CA LEU A 269 12.81 -18.54 0.58
C LEU A 269 13.30 -17.34 -0.23
N GLU A 270 12.37 -16.54 -0.70
CA GLU A 270 12.61 -15.23 -1.29
C GLU A 270 11.91 -14.16 -0.42
N VAL A 271 12.61 -13.03 -0.22
CA VAL A 271 12.09 -11.87 0.51
C VAL A 271 12.09 -10.66 -0.42
N THR A 272 10.94 -10.07 -0.62
CA THR A 272 10.79 -8.84 -1.39
C THR A 272 10.03 -7.78 -0.60
N THR A 273 10.36 -6.52 -0.82
CA THR A 273 9.62 -5.35 -0.29
C THR A 273 8.87 -4.60 -1.40
N LYS A 274 8.87 -5.13 -2.62
CA LYS A 274 8.05 -4.61 -3.73
C LYS A 274 6.59 -5.03 -3.59
N GLY A 275 5.71 -4.32 -4.31
CA GLY A 275 4.27 -4.62 -4.34
C GLY A 275 3.48 -3.95 -3.22
N TRP A 276 4.05 -2.94 -2.57
CA TRP A 276 3.37 -2.14 -1.56
C TRP A 276 3.22 -0.68 -1.97
N GLU A 277 3.47 -0.36 -3.25
CA GLU A 277 3.43 0.98 -3.81
C GLU A 277 2.03 1.60 -3.68
N TRP A 278 0.99 0.79 -3.80
CA TRP A 278 -0.39 1.25 -3.56
C TRP A 278 -0.62 1.64 -2.09
N GLY A 279 -0.08 0.86 -1.15
CA GLY A 279 -0.20 1.12 0.29
C GLY A 279 0.74 2.21 0.78
N ALA A 280 2.00 2.10 0.39
CA ALA A 280 3.10 3.04 0.64
C ALA A 280 3.08 3.66 2.06
N PRO A 281 3.34 2.89 3.13
CA PRO A 281 3.17 3.34 4.50
C PRO A 281 4.29 4.27 4.95
N ILE A 282 3.93 5.40 5.57
CA ILE A 282 4.86 6.33 6.24
C ILE A 282 4.55 6.37 7.74
N SER A 283 5.59 6.23 8.55
CA SER A 283 5.53 6.43 10.01
C SER A 283 6.01 7.84 10.37
N TRP A 284 5.38 8.42 11.37
CA TRP A 284 5.78 9.72 11.92
C TRP A 284 5.57 9.83 13.42
N LEU A 285 6.23 10.80 14.00
CA LEU A 285 5.94 11.33 15.31
C LEU A 285 4.96 12.49 15.14
N GLU A 286 3.73 12.31 15.57
CA GLU A 286 2.72 13.36 15.60
C GLU A 286 2.93 14.25 16.81
N MET A 287 2.85 15.56 16.61
CA MET A 287 2.88 16.59 17.63
C MET A 287 1.55 17.33 17.63
N ASN A 288 0.99 17.61 18.80
CA ASN A 288 -0.26 18.35 18.90
C ASN A 288 -0.01 19.86 18.78
N LEU A 289 -0.15 20.39 17.57
CA LEU A 289 0.18 21.78 17.23
C LEU A 289 -0.73 22.81 17.92
N ARG A 290 -1.79 22.37 18.61
CA ARG A 290 -2.67 23.23 19.43
C ARG A 290 -2.08 23.56 20.79
N ARG A 291 -0.95 22.92 21.14
CA ARG A 291 -0.30 23.06 22.46
C ARG A 291 1.11 23.61 22.32
N GLU A 292 1.51 24.39 23.31
CA GLU A 292 2.92 24.76 23.48
C GLU A 292 3.72 23.54 23.98
N PRO A 293 4.98 23.36 23.53
CA PRO A 293 5.71 24.23 22.60
C PRO A 293 5.54 23.85 21.12
N PHE A 294 4.67 22.93 20.75
CA PHE A 294 4.53 22.39 19.40
C PHE A 294 3.95 23.37 18.38
N SER A 295 3.23 24.42 18.82
CA SER A 295 2.75 25.51 17.98
C SER A 295 3.91 26.26 17.31
N ASP A 296 5.09 26.36 17.94
CA ASP A 296 6.28 26.98 17.38
C ASP A 296 7.01 26.02 16.41
N VAL A 297 7.19 26.45 15.17
CA VAL A 297 7.90 25.67 14.13
C VAL A 297 9.35 25.37 14.50
N ARG A 298 10.02 26.26 15.29
CA ARG A 298 11.40 26.02 15.73
C ARG A 298 11.49 24.78 16.62
N PHE A 299 10.49 24.57 17.48
CA PHE A 299 10.43 23.38 18.32
C PHE A 299 10.31 22.11 17.45
N ARG A 300 9.42 22.12 16.47
CA ARG A 300 9.24 20.97 15.56
C ARG A 300 10.49 20.68 14.73
N LYS A 301 11.18 21.74 14.25
CA LYS A 301 12.49 21.62 13.58
C LYS A 301 13.57 21.08 14.52
N ALA A 302 13.57 21.50 15.80
CA ALA A 302 14.50 20.96 16.81
C ALA A 302 14.27 19.45 17.03
N VAL A 303 13.02 19.00 17.13
CA VAL A 303 12.67 17.57 17.20
C VAL A 303 13.21 16.82 16.00
N MET A 304 13.05 17.34 14.77
CA MET A 304 13.57 16.70 13.55
C MET A 304 15.11 16.58 13.56
N HIS A 305 15.83 17.60 14.04
CA HIS A 305 17.29 17.57 14.13
C HIS A 305 17.81 16.70 15.27
N ALA A 306 16.99 16.43 16.30
CA ALA A 306 17.35 15.58 17.42
C ALA A 306 17.21 14.08 17.12
N LEU A 307 16.46 13.70 16.08
CA LEU A 307 16.19 12.31 15.73
C LEU A 307 17.10 11.83 14.59
N ASP A 308 17.93 10.82 14.85
CA ASP A 308 18.67 10.09 13.80
C ASP A 308 17.73 9.13 13.10
N ARG A 309 17.12 9.60 12.00
CA ARG A 309 16.17 8.81 11.22
C ARG A 309 16.85 7.68 10.44
N LYS A 310 18.15 7.79 10.13
CA LYS A 310 18.92 6.69 9.55
C LYS A 310 19.08 5.57 10.56
N PHE A 311 19.44 5.92 11.81
CA PHE A 311 19.49 4.93 12.89
C PHE A 311 18.13 4.23 13.08
N ILE A 312 17.02 4.99 13.03
CA ILE A 312 15.67 4.41 13.11
C ILE A 312 15.48 3.38 11.98
N ALA A 313 15.77 3.75 10.73
CA ALA A 313 15.58 2.87 9.58
C ALA A 313 16.45 1.61 9.66
N GLU A 314 17.72 1.75 10.02
CA GLU A 314 18.71 0.67 10.01
C GLU A 314 18.61 -0.25 11.24
N ASN A 315 18.36 0.31 12.43
CA ASN A 315 18.48 -0.43 13.70
C ASN A 315 17.14 -0.73 14.36
N ILE A 316 16.14 0.16 14.23
CA ILE A 316 14.79 -0.09 14.78
C ILE A 316 13.97 -0.89 13.77
N PHE A 317 14.03 -0.52 12.48
CA PHE A 317 13.32 -1.20 11.40
C PHE A 317 14.20 -2.25 10.67
N PHE A 318 15.38 -2.58 11.18
CA PHE A 318 16.27 -3.62 10.67
C PHE A 318 16.59 -3.49 9.16
N GLY A 319 16.72 -2.27 8.65
CA GLY A 319 16.96 -1.99 7.23
C GLY A 319 15.74 -2.16 6.32
N LEU A 320 14.55 -2.41 6.88
CA LEU A 320 13.28 -2.52 6.16
C LEU A 320 12.51 -1.19 6.19
N ALA A 321 13.24 -0.10 6.04
CA ALA A 321 12.70 1.25 5.96
C ALA A 321 13.69 2.19 5.28
N SER A 322 13.19 3.32 4.76
CA SER A 322 13.99 4.43 4.24
C SER A 322 13.58 5.74 4.89
N VAL A 323 14.46 6.74 4.83
CA VAL A 323 14.17 8.06 5.42
C VAL A 323 13.33 8.88 4.45
N PRO A 324 12.09 9.27 4.82
CA PRO A 324 11.23 10.09 3.98
C PRO A 324 11.72 11.54 3.91
N THR A 325 11.39 12.22 2.83
CA THR A 325 11.63 13.67 2.69
C THR A 325 10.41 14.49 3.10
N GLY A 326 9.22 13.89 3.13
CA GLY A 326 7.98 14.62 3.40
C GLY A 326 6.74 13.72 3.47
N PRO A 327 5.56 14.28 3.17
CA PRO A 327 4.27 13.62 3.35
C PRO A 327 3.95 12.57 2.27
N ILE A 328 4.64 12.59 1.14
CA ILE A 328 4.37 11.70 -0.01
C ILE A 328 5.50 10.68 -0.10
N HIS A 329 5.15 9.40 -0.09
CA HIS A 329 6.09 8.28 -0.16
C HIS A 329 6.89 8.29 -1.46
N SER A 330 8.16 7.88 -1.41
CA SER A 330 9.08 7.91 -2.55
C SER A 330 8.66 7.03 -3.74
N SER A 331 7.81 6.03 -3.54
CA SER A 331 7.23 5.22 -4.62
C SER A 331 6.07 5.90 -5.37
N SER A 332 5.55 7.02 -4.85
CA SER A 332 4.44 7.73 -5.48
C SER A 332 4.89 8.48 -6.74
N PRO A 333 4.10 8.47 -7.83
CA PRO A 333 4.37 9.28 -9.01
C PRO A 333 4.34 10.81 -8.73
N PHE A 334 3.83 11.22 -7.56
CA PHE A 334 3.74 12.61 -7.11
C PHE A 334 4.84 13.01 -6.11
N TYR A 335 5.79 12.12 -5.83
CA TYR A 335 6.90 12.37 -4.92
C TYR A 335 7.83 13.47 -5.45
N SER A 336 8.38 14.26 -4.51
CA SER A 336 9.46 15.22 -4.79
C SER A 336 10.50 15.18 -3.68
N SER A 337 11.78 15.09 -4.08
CA SER A 337 12.92 15.25 -3.18
C SER A 337 13.37 16.71 -3.02
N ASP A 338 12.81 17.65 -3.81
CA ASP A 338 13.12 19.08 -3.74
C ASP A 338 12.33 19.76 -2.61
N VAL A 339 12.71 19.44 -1.39
CA VAL A 339 12.09 19.93 -0.15
C VAL A 339 13.16 20.21 0.91
N PRO A 340 12.87 21.03 1.93
CA PRO A 340 13.74 21.19 3.10
C PRO A 340 14.02 19.83 3.77
N THR A 341 15.27 19.57 4.10
CA THR A 341 15.71 18.34 4.77
C THR A 341 16.24 18.61 6.18
N TYR A 342 16.16 17.62 7.05
CA TYR A 342 16.56 17.70 8.45
C TYR A 342 17.53 16.57 8.75
N ASP A 343 18.83 16.89 8.72
CA ASP A 343 19.87 15.95 9.14
C ASP A 343 19.89 15.82 10.66
N PHE A 344 20.38 14.68 11.17
CA PHE A 344 20.67 14.50 12.58
C PHE A 344 21.75 15.49 13.02
N ALA A 345 21.39 16.47 13.82
CA ALA A 345 22.21 17.57 14.27
C ALA A 345 21.78 18.06 15.66
N PRO A 346 22.08 17.32 16.75
CA PRO A 346 21.65 17.67 18.10
C PRO A 346 22.06 19.08 18.56
N ASP A 347 23.23 19.57 18.11
CA ASP A 347 23.65 20.95 18.42
C ASP A 347 22.72 22.00 17.81
N LYS A 348 22.27 21.77 16.59
CA LYS A 348 21.30 22.65 15.93
C LYS A 348 19.94 22.57 16.62
N ALA A 349 19.54 21.38 17.09
CA ALA A 349 18.33 21.24 17.88
C ALA A 349 18.42 22.06 19.18
N ARG A 350 19.55 21.99 19.91
CA ARG A 350 19.79 22.80 21.11
C ARG A 350 19.74 24.29 20.81
N ALA A 351 20.37 24.74 19.73
CA ALA A 351 20.36 26.16 19.34
C ALA A 351 18.94 26.68 19.07
N LEU A 352 18.11 25.90 18.37
CA LEU A 352 16.70 26.27 18.14
C LEU A 352 15.89 26.35 19.44
N LEU A 353 16.14 25.46 20.40
CA LEU A 353 15.51 25.53 21.72
C LEU A 353 15.98 26.72 22.52
N ASP A 354 17.27 27.13 22.42
CA ASP A 354 17.80 28.34 23.03
C ASP A 354 17.17 29.60 22.43
N GLU A 355 17.00 29.67 21.10
CA GLU A 355 16.30 30.77 20.41
C GLU A 355 14.83 30.92 20.84
N MET A 356 14.20 29.83 21.30
CA MET A 356 12.85 29.85 21.87
C MET A 356 12.82 30.27 23.33
N GLY A 357 13.97 30.49 23.97
CA GLY A 357 14.06 30.77 25.40
C GLY A 357 13.86 29.56 26.31
N LEU A 358 13.91 28.36 25.76
CA LEU A 358 13.84 27.10 26.52
C LEU A 358 15.22 26.74 27.07
N ALA A 359 15.69 27.52 28.05
CA ALA A 359 16.98 27.30 28.70
C ALA A 359 16.99 26.01 29.53
N PRO A 360 18.13 25.26 29.57
CA PRO A 360 18.23 24.07 30.40
C PRO A 360 18.18 24.43 31.89
N LYS A 361 17.43 23.66 32.66
CA LYS A 361 17.41 23.66 34.12
C LYS A 361 18.73 23.06 34.68
N ALA A 362 18.88 23.04 36.01
CA ALA A 362 20.06 22.49 36.67
C ALA A 362 20.32 21.01 36.37
N ASP A 363 19.29 20.24 36.07
CA ASP A 363 19.32 18.82 35.66
C ASP A 363 19.46 18.62 34.15
N GLY A 364 19.59 19.69 33.36
CA GLY A 364 19.66 19.66 31.90
C GLY A 364 18.30 19.66 31.21
N THR A 365 17.20 19.46 31.91
CA THR A 365 15.84 19.45 31.32
C THR A 365 15.42 20.86 30.93
N ARG A 366 14.88 21.01 29.72
CA ARG A 366 14.29 22.23 29.17
C ARG A 366 12.77 22.21 29.27
N VAL A 367 12.19 21.10 28.85
CA VAL A 367 10.74 20.88 28.83
C VAL A 367 10.41 19.39 29.04
N GLU A 368 9.24 19.10 29.62
CA GLU A 368 8.73 17.75 29.82
C GLU A 368 7.50 17.54 28.92
N ILE A 369 7.43 16.41 28.23
CA ILE A 369 6.43 16.10 27.19
C ILE A 369 5.99 14.64 27.28
N GLY A 370 4.68 14.38 27.12
CA GLY A 370 4.12 13.05 27.01
C GLY A 370 4.26 12.47 25.60
N LEU A 371 4.63 11.19 25.49
CA LEU A 371 4.65 10.42 24.23
C LEU A 371 3.75 9.20 24.37
N LEU A 372 2.65 9.15 23.65
CA LEU A 372 1.80 7.97 23.55
C LEU A 372 2.33 7.06 22.44
N GLY A 373 2.92 5.91 22.80
CA GLY A 373 3.41 4.89 21.87
C GLY A 373 2.27 4.18 21.12
N LEU A 374 2.49 3.85 19.86
CA LEU A 374 1.56 2.99 19.09
C LEU A 374 1.57 1.56 19.65
N PRO A 375 0.43 0.98 20.09
CA PRO A 375 0.40 -0.31 20.77
C PRO A 375 0.37 -1.51 19.80
N TYR A 376 1.31 -1.55 18.85
CA TYR A 376 1.40 -2.59 17.84
C TYR A 376 2.67 -3.44 17.99
N GLY A 377 3.08 -3.71 19.23
CA GLY A 377 4.15 -4.62 19.57
C GLY A 377 5.52 -3.98 19.76
N GLU A 378 6.52 -4.85 19.94
CA GLU A 378 7.86 -4.51 20.43
C GLU A 378 8.60 -3.47 19.55
N LEU A 379 8.40 -3.50 18.23
CA LEU A 379 8.97 -2.52 17.31
C LEU A 379 8.64 -1.09 17.73
N TRP A 380 7.37 -0.83 18.05
CA TRP A 380 6.87 0.50 18.43
C TRP A 380 7.28 0.91 19.84
N ASP A 381 7.45 -0.07 20.72
CA ASP A 381 8.00 0.15 22.06
C ASP A 381 9.47 0.58 21.95
N ARG A 382 10.27 -0.10 21.15
CA ARG A 382 11.68 0.27 20.88
C ARG A 382 11.79 1.65 20.25
N LEU A 383 10.92 1.97 19.28
CA LEU A 383 10.87 3.30 18.67
C LEU A 383 10.56 4.38 19.71
N SER A 384 9.60 4.15 20.60
CA SER A 384 9.24 5.08 21.68
C SER A 384 10.40 5.30 22.67
N GLN A 385 11.13 4.23 23.03
CA GLN A 385 12.31 4.32 23.89
C GLN A 385 13.45 5.11 23.22
N TYR A 386 13.68 4.86 21.91
CA TYR A 386 14.68 5.61 21.15
C TYR A 386 14.32 7.11 21.09
N ILE A 387 13.07 7.46 20.78
CA ILE A 387 12.61 8.86 20.75
C ILE A 387 12.84 9.52 22.11
N ARG A 388 12.50 8.83 23.21
CA ARG A 388 12.76 9.33 24.58
C ARG A 388 14.24 9.63 24.81
N GLN A 389 15.11 8.71 24.42
CA GLN A 389 16.55 8.88 24.57
C GLN A 389 17.05 10.05 23.74
N ALA A 390 16.77 10.07 22.43
CA ALA A 390 17.29 11.07 21.50
C ALA A 390 16.81 12.51 21.84
N LEU A 391 15.56 12.68 22.23
CA LEU A 391 15.03 13.95 22.67
C LEU A 391 15.60 14.36 24.04
N GLY A 392 15.86 13.40 24.92
CA GLY A 392 16.54 13.63 26.20
C GLY A 392 17.92 14.25 26.07
N GLU A 393 18.70 13.86 25.06
CA GLU A 393 20.04 14.39 24.78
C GLU A 393 20.05 15.87 24.44
N VAL A 394 18.93 16.44 24.01
CA VAL A 394 18.78 17.86 23.72
C VAL A 394 17.97 18.60 24.81
N GLY A 395 17.66 17.92 25.94
CA GLY A 395 16.97 18.50 27.09
C GLY A 395 15.44 18.40 27.03
N ILE A 396 14.86 17.66 26.08
CA ILE A 396 13.41 17.38 26.02
C ILE A 396 13.16 16.09 26.79
N ALA A 397 12.69 16.18 28.03
CA ALA A 397 12.35 15.00 28.84
C ALA A 397 11.04 14.38 28.36
N VAL A 398 11.08 13.13 27.92
CA VAL A 398 9.91 12.44 27.37
C VAL A 398 9.38 11.40 28.35
N LYS A 399 8.11 11.52 28.74
CA LYS A 399 7.37 10.53 29.51
C LYS A 399 6.61 9.63 28.55
N ILE A 400 7.01 8.36 28.42
CA ILE A 400 6.27 7.39 27.63
C ILE A 400 4.97 7.02 28.34
N GLU A 401 3.89 7.08 27.59
CA GLU A 401 2.54 6.71 27.99
C GLU A 401 2.09 5.51 27.15
N THR A 402 1.35 4.61 27.78
CA THR A 402 0.84 3.41 27.13
C THR A 402 -0.68 3.34 27.20
N ALA A 403 -1.29 2.72 26.20
CA ALA A 403 -2.71 2.40 26.15
C ALA A 403 -2.90 1.14 25.34
N ASP A 404 -4.05 0.50 25.43
CA ASP A 404 -4.46 -0.49 24.43
C ASP A 404 -4.86 0.20 23.11
N VAL A 405 -5.14 -0.58 22.06
CA VAL A 405 -5.47 -0.05 20.73
C VAL A 405 -6.68 0.89 20.75
N ALA A 406 -7.71 0.55 21.53
CA ALA A 406 -8.93 1.37 21.65
C ALA A 406 -8.65 2.68 22.39
N GLY A 407 -7.92 2.61 23.51
CA GLY A 407 -7.51 3.76 24.30
C GLY A 407 -6.56 4.69 23.54
N TRP A 408 -5.60 4.13 22.79
CA TRP A 408 -4.71 4.88 21.89
C TRP A 408 -5.54 5.66 20.86
N GLY A 409 -6.44 4.96 20.15
CA GLY A 409 -7.27 5.59 19.11
C GLY A 409 -8.20 6.67 19.69
N SER A 410 -8.79 6.44 20.87
CA SER A 410 -9.63 7.41 21.56
C SER A 410 -8.84 8.67 21.93
N ARG A 411 -7.67 8.53 22.54
CA ARG A 411 -6.85 9.68 22.99
C ARG A 411 -6.36 10.52 21.81
N ILE A 412 -5.90 9.90 20.73
CA ILE A 412 -5.46 10.63 19.53
C ILE A 412 -6.63 11.36 18.88
N SER A 413 -7.75 10.69 18.63
CA SER A 413 -8.90 11.30 17.99
C SER A 413 -9.51 12.44 18.80
N ASN A 414 -9.41 12.39 20.13
CA ASN A 414 -9.86 13.47 21.05
C ASN A 414 -8.79 14.53 21.32
N TRP A 415 -7.57 14.43 20.69
CA TRP A 415 -6.47 15.40 20.84
C TRP A 415 -5.92 15.48 22.28
N GLU A 416 -5.91 14.36 22.99
CA GLU A 416 -5.52 14.26 24.41
C GLU A 416 -4.04 13.90 24.60
N THR A 417 -3.25 13.93 23.52
CA THR A 417 -1.81 13.62 23.51
C THR A 417 -0.98 14.88 23.29
N ASP A 418 0.24 14.90 23.78
CA ASP A 418 1.26 15.87 23.39
C ASP A 418 1.95 15.40 22.11
N MET A 419 2.55 14.20 22.17
CA MET A 419 3.09 13.50 21.00
C MET A 419 2.54 12.08 20.91
N SER A 420 2.54 11.53 19.71
CA SER A 420 2.23 10.11 19.50
C SER A 420 2.98 9.52 18.29
N THR A 421 3.32 8.25 18.35
CA THR A 421 3.80 7.52 17.17
C THR A 421 2.64 6.88 16.43
N THR A 422 2.68 6.93 15.10
CA THR A 422 1.70 6.30 14.23
C THR A 422 2.28 6.04 12.83
N TYR A 423 1.53 5.35 12.01
CA TYR A 423 1.76 5.30 10.56
C TYR A 423 0.43 5.29 9.82
N LEU A 424 0.44 5.74 8.58
CA LEU A 424 -0.69 5.59 7.65
C LEU A 424 -0.19 5.19 6.27
N THR A 425 -1.08 4.54 5.52
CA THR A 425 -0.90 4.30 4.10
C THR A 425 -1.21 5.56 3.31
N THR A 426 -0.34 5.89 2.35
CA THR A 426 -0.50 7.09 1.50
C THR A 426 -1.42 6.85 0.31
N LEU A 427 -1.77 5.60 0.06
CA LEU A 427 -2.62 5.12 -1.04
C LEU A 427 -2.07 5.52 -2.43
N SER A 428 -2.82 5.19 -3.46
CA SER A 428 -2.44 5.39 -4.87
C SER A 428 -2.36 6.86 -5.31
N ASP A 429 -2.97 7.78 -4.54
CA ASP A 429 -3.00 9.21 -4.86
C ASP A 429 -2.98 10.06 -3.59
N PRO A 430 -2.23 11.19 -3.56
CA PRO A 430 -2.16 12.04 -2.36
C PRO A 430 -3.52 12.57 -1.89
N ALA A 431 -4.47 12.84 -2.79
CA ALA A 431 -5.82 13.26 -2.39
C ALA A 431 -6.61 12.14 -1.70
N LEU A 432 -6.29 10.87 -1.97
CA LEU A 432 -6.97 9.71 -1.37
C LEU A 432 -6.39 9.34 0.00
N GLY A 433 -5.08 9.48 0.18
CA GLY A 433 -4.39 8.97 1.37
C GLY A 433 -3.65 10.01 2.20
N VAL A 434 -3.04 11.01 1.59
CA VAL A 434 -2.15 11.98 2.26
C VAL A 434 -2.93 13.20 2.79
N ALA A 435 -3.73 13.84 1.93
CA ALA A 435 -4.42 15.11 2.22
C ALA A 435 -5.19 15.11 3.54
N ARG A 436 -5.77 13.96 3.90
CA ARG A 436 -6.59 13.81 5.13
C ARG A 436 -5.86 14.18 6.42
N SER A 437 -4.52 14.09 6.44
CA SER A 437 -3.70 14.40 7.63
C SER A 437 -3.25 15.87 7.69
N TYR A 438 -3.49 16.65 6.62
CA TYR A 438 -2.98 18.02 6.50
C TYR A 438 -4.06 19.08 6.29
N ILE A 439 -5.16 18.78 5.60
CA ILE A 439 -6.20 19.77 5.30
C ILE A 439 -6.94 20.20 6.56
N THR A 440 -7.15 21.49 6.67
CA THR A 440 -7.74 22.14 7.88
C THR A 440 -9.15 21.64 8.18
N GLU A 441 -10.00 21.47 7.16
CA GLU A 441 -11.38 20.98 7.31
C GLU A 441 -11.45 19.57 7.93
N ASN A 442 -10.37 18.81 7.83
CA ASN A 442 -10.32 17.44 8.35
C ASN A 442 -9.92 17.33 9.82
N GLN A 443 -9.85 18.44 10.55
CA GLN A 443 -9.70 18.48 12.00
C GLN A 443 -11.02 18.11 12.68
N ARG A 444 -11.30 16.81 12.79
CA ARG A 444 -12.56 16.27 13.32
C ARG A 444 -12.32 15.55 14.65
N LYS A 445 -12.69 16.22 15.75
CA LYS A 445 -12.56 15.62 17.09
C LYS A 445 -13.40 14.35 17.20
N GLY A 446 -12.84 13.30 17.78
CA GLY A 446 -13.47 11.97 17.91
C GLY A 446 -13.36 11.11 16.65
N VAL A 447 -12.71 11.58 15.57
CA VAL A 447 -12.54 10.81 14.34
C VAL A 447 -11.05 10.49 14.11
N LEU A 448 -10.72 9.21 14.13
CA LEU A 448 -9.36 8.72 13.93
C LEU A 448 -8.95 8.80 12.43
N PHE A 449 -7.65 8.87 12.17
CA PHE A 449 -7.05 8.94 10.83
C PHE A 449 -7.47 10.17 10.01
N THR A 450 -7.65 11.29 10.70
CA THR A 450 -7.90 12.62 10.15
C THR A 450 -6.72 13.54 10.49
N ASN A 451 -6.88 14.86 10.37
CA ASN A 451 -5.86 15.83 10.82
C ASN A 451 -5.92 15.98 12.36
N THR A 452 -5.37 14.99 13.05
CA THR A 452 -5.34 14.96 14.52
C THR A 452 -4.27 15.87 15.12
N SER A 453 -3.20 16.18 14.37
CA SER A 453 -2.14 17.09 14.79
C SER A 453 -2.61 18.55 14.99
N GLY A 454 -3.66 18.97 14.28
CA GLY A 454 -4.13 20.35 14.28
C GLY A 454 -3.37 21.29 13.35
N TYR A 455 -2.65 20.73 12.38
CA TYR A 455 -2.01 21.51 11.34
C TYR A 455 -3.04 22.30 10.52
N SER A 456 -2.76 23.56 10.20
CA SER A 456 -3.62 24.42 9.42
C SER A 456 -2.77 25.40 8.61
N ASN A 457 -2.93 25.36 7.28
CA ASN A 457 -2.33 26.29 6.36
C ASN A 457 -3.24 26.48 5.15
N PRO A 458 -3.85 27.68 4.95
CA PRO A 458 -4.78 27.91 3.84
C PRO A 458 -4.19 27.69 2.45
N GLU A 459 -2.90 27.92 2.28
CA GLU A 459 -2.23 27.65 0.99
C GLU A 459 -2.10 26.17 0.72
N VAL A 460 -1.80 25.36 1.73
CA VAL A 460 -1.77 23.89 1.63
C VAL A 460 -3.17 23.36 1.31
N ASP A 461 -4.21 23.88 1.97
CA ASP A 461 -5.60 23.52 1.70
C ASP A 461 -5.96 23.82 0.24
N ARG A 462 -5.62 25.02 -0.27
CA ARG A 462 -5.85 25.43 -1.65
C ARG A 462 -5.12 24.51 -2.65
N LEU A 463 -3.83 24.24 -2.41
CA LEU A 463 -3.02 23.42 -3.29
C LEU A 463 -3.50 21.96 -3.36
N PHE A 464 -3.92 21.37 -2.24
CA PHE A 464 -4.53 20.03 -2.24
C PHE A 464 -5.83 20.01 -3.03
N ALA A 465 -6.69 21.02 -2.87
CA ALA A 465 -7.95 21.11 -3.59
C ALA A 465 -7.73 21.29 -5.10
N GLU A 466 -6.82 22.18 -5.49
CA GLU A 466 -6.46 22.38 -6.90
C GLU A 466 -5.85 21.12 -7.51
N ALA A 467 -4.91 20.45 -6.81
CA ALA A 467 -4.31 19.21 -7.31
C ALA A 467 -5.33 18.08 -7.47
N ALA A 468 -6.32 18.00 -6.59
CA ALA A 468 -7.38 17.00 -6.70
C ALA A 468 -8.29 17.27 -7.92
N ASN A 469 -8.53 18.54 -8.27
CA ASN A 469 -9.44 18.94 -9.34
C ASN A 469 -8.73 19.17 -10.70
N GLU A 470 -7.39 19.11 -10.75
CA GLU A 470 -6.62 19.26 -12.00
C GLU A 470 -6.59 17.92 -12.77
N PRO A 471 -7.06 17.85 -14.02
CA PRO A 471 -7.03 16.64 -14.82
C PRO A 471 -5.63 16.30 -15.38
N ASP A 472 -4.75 17.30 -15.57
CA ASP A 472 -3.40 17.10 -16.08
C ASP A 472 -2.45 16.62 -14.98
N GLU A 473 -1.93 15.41 -15.13
CA GLU A 473 -1.05 14.80 -14.11
C GLU A 473 0.26 15.56 -13.90
N ALA A 474 0.82 16.20 -14.94
CA ALA A 474 2.05 16.98 -14.78
C ALA A 474 1.81 18.21 -13.93
N LYS A 475 0.70 18.92 -14.15
CA LYS A 475 0.31 20.07 -13.30
C LYS A 475 -0.02 19.61 -11.87
N ARG A 476 -0.64 18.45 -11.70
CA ARG A 476 -0.87 17.86 -10.37
C ARG A 476 0.45 17.63 -9.62
N ARG A 477 1.49 17.12 -10.33
CA ARG A 477 2.83 16.94 -9.73
C ARG A 477 3.40 18.27 -9.25
N ASP A 478 3.28 19.33 -10.04
CA ASP A 478 3.78 20.66 -9.66
C ASP A 478 3.05 21.23 -8.42
N LEU A 479 1.74 21.02 -8.33
CA LEU A 479 0.95 21.42 -7.16
C LEU A 479 1.35 20.62 -5.91
N TYR A 480 1.47 19.30 -6.02
CA TYR A 480 1.91 18.46 -4.90
C TYR A 480 3.37 18.71 -4.50
N LYS A 481 4.24 19.11 -5.44
CA LYS A 481 5.59 19.55 -5.11
C LYS A 481 5.57 20.79 -4.20
N GLN A 482 4.70 21.77 -4.48
CA GLN A 482 4.53 22.95 -3.63
C GLN A 482 4.00 22.57 -2.24
N VAL A 483 2.99 21.70 -2.17
CA VAL A 483 2.51 21.15 -0.88
C VAL A 483 3.66 20.55 -0.09
N GLN A 484 4.45 19.66 -0.70
CA GLN A 484 5.55 18.99 -0.02
C GLN A 484 6.58 19.97 0.54
N ARG A 485 6.91 21.02 -0.21
CA ARG A 485 7.85 22.05 0.27
C ARG A 485 7.34 22.81 1.48
N ILE A 486 6.09 23.27 1.45
CA ILE A 486 5.49 24.03 2.56
C ILE A 486 5.38 23.14 3.80
N VAL A 487 4.79 21.95 3.65
CA VAL A 487 4.55 21.03 4.77
C VAL A 487 5.85 20.53 5.38
N ALA A 488 6.91 20.34 4.56
CA ALA A 488 8.23 19.98 5.05
C ALA A 488 8.91 21.16 5.78
N ASP A 489 8.82 22.39 5.28
CA ASP A 489 9.41 23.55 5.96
C ASP A 489 8.72 23.83 7.30
N GLU A 490 7.41 23.63 7.37
CA GLU A 490 6.64 23.86 8.60
C GLU A 490 6.67 22.67 9.58
N VAL A 491 7.24 21.53 9.17
CA VAL A 491 7.26 20.28 9.95
C VAL A 491 5.88 20.01 10.55
N ALA A 492 4.87 19.91 9.68
CA ALA A 492 3.49 19.63 10.10
C ALA A 492 3.37 18.30 10.85
N LEU A 493 4.18 17.33 10.45
CA LEU A 493 4.42 16.05 11.12
C LEU A 493 5.93 15.76 11.09
N ALA A 494 6.47 15.07 12.06
CA ALA A 494 7.85 14.62 12.05
C ALA A 494 7.94 13.23 11.42
N TRP A 495 8.09 13.14 10.09
CA TRP A 495 8.21 11.87 9.37
C TRP A 495 9.47 11.13 9.79
N LEU A 496 9.30 9.88 10.22
CA LEU A 496 10.36 9.06 10.74
C LEU A 496 10.92 8.14 9.65
N VAL A 497 10.07 7.28 9.09
CA VAL A 497 10.47 6.30 8.06
C VAL A 497 9.35 6.02 7.07
N GLU A 498 9.72 5.73 5.82
CA GLU A 498 8.93 4.98 4.86
C GLU A 498 9.12 3.50 5.17
N MET A 499 8.06 2.82 5.58
CA MET A 499 8.12 1.42 5.96
C MET A 499 8.10 0.54 4.72
N GLN A 500 8.98 -0.47 4.68
CA GLN A 500 9.05 -1.44 3.60
C GLN A 500 8.53 -2.78 4.12
N TRP A 501 7.25 -3.05 3.88
CA TRP A 501 6.65 -4.30 4.31
C TRP A 501 7.21 -5.49 3.52
N PRO A 502 7.70 -6.54 4.20
CA PRO A 502 8.21 -7.71 3.53
C PRO A 502 7.06 -8.60 3.05
N THR A 503 7.26 -9.21 1.89
CA THR A 503 6.57 -10.40 1.44
C THR A 503 7.61 -11.51 1.39
N ILE A 504 7.40 -12.58 2.16
CA ILE A 504 8.32 -13.73 2.23
C ILE A 504 7.59 -14.92 1.62
N HIS A 505 8.19 -15.55 0.64
CA HIS A 505 7.56 -16.68 -0.03
C HIS A 505 8.58 -17.76 -0.39
N SER A 506 8.06 -18.98 -0.63
CA SER A 506 8.87 -20.06 -1.20
C SER A 506 9.51 -19.60 -2.51
N ALA A 507 10.78 -19.91 -2.71
CA ALA A 507 11.48 -19.64 -3.97
C ALA A 507 10.83 -20.34 -5.18
N LYS A 508 10.07 -21.42 -4.93
CA LYS A 508 9.28 -22.11 -5.95
C LYS A 508 7.97 -21.38 -6.29
N LEU A 509 7.45 -20.52 -5.40
CA LEU A 509 6.21 -19.81 -5.63
C LEU A 509 6.48 -18.53 -6.42
N LYS A 510 6.00 -18.48 -7.66
CA LYS A 510 6.24 -17.36 -8.58
C LYS A 510 5.00 -16.48 -8.74
N ASN A 511 5.22 -15.24 -9.15
CA ASN A 511 4.19 -14.27 -9.51
C ASN A 511 3.21 -13.87 -8.38
N VAL A 512 3.62 -13.98 -7.11
CA VAL A 512 2.81 -13.49 -5.97
C VAL A 512 2.92 -11.98 -5.78
N VAL A 513 3.93 -11.35 -6.39
CA VAL A 513 4.13 -9.90 -6.42
C VAL A 513 4.39 -9.47 -7.86
N ARG A 514 3.37 -8.93 -8.53
CA ARG A 514 3.41 -8.57 -9.96
C ARG A 514 3.16 -7.10 -10.26
N ASN A 515 2.62 -6.38 -9.29
CA ASN A 515 2.17 -5.01 -9.45
C ASN A 515 2.20 -4.26 -8.12
N GLY A 516 1.78 -3.00 -8.10
CA GLY A 516 1.80 -2.14 -6.91
C GLY A 516 0.84 -2.54 -5.80
N LEU A 517 -0.08 -3.49 -6.04
CA LEU A 517 -0.96 -4.08 -5.03
C LEU A 517 -0.30 -5.27 -4.31
N GLY A 518 0.73 -5.86 -4.92
CA GLY A 518 1.53 -6.95 -4.37
C GLY A 518 0.71 -8.15 -3.91
N PRO A 519 0.83 -8.58 -2.64
CA PRO A 519 0.03 -9.68 -2.12
C PRO A 519 -1.48 -9.44 -2.12
N ASN A 520 -1.92 -8.20 -2.26
CA ASN A 520 -3.34 -7.85 -2.46
C ASN A 520 -3.78 -7.91 -3.93
N ASP A 521 -2.92 -8.34 -4.86
CA ASP A 521 -3.35 -8.73 -6.21
C ASP A 521 -4.14 -10.04 -6.17
N ASN A 522 -4.86 -10.39 -7.24
CA ASN A 522 -5.81 -11.50 -7.25
C ASN A 522 -5.19 -12.90 -7.34
N PHE A 523 -3.86 -13.04 -7.57
CA PHE A 523 -3.11 -14.29 -7.72
C PHE A 523 -3.52 -15.17 -8.93
N ALA A 524 -4.19 -14.61 -9.93
CA ALA A 524 -4.51 -15.37 -11.14
C ALA A 524 -3.26 -15.97 -11.83
N GLU A 525 -2.13 -15.28 -11.73
CA GLU A 525 -0.87 -15.64 -12.38
C GLU A 525 0.14 -16.32 -11.42
N ALA A 526 -0.21 -16.53 -10.15
CA ALA A 526 0.66 -17.19 -9.20
C ALA A 526 0.74 -18.70 -9.49
N TYR A 527 1.94 -19.28 -9.45
CA TYR A 527 2.17 -20.71 -9.71
C TYR A 527 3.39 -21.24 -8.96
N PHE A 528 3.47 -22.55 -8.81
CA PHE A 528 4.67 -23.22 -8.33
C PHE A 528 5.54 -23.68 -9.51
N GLU A 529 6.82 -23.31 -9.46
CA GLU A 529 7.87 -23.84 -10.35
C GLU A 529 8.37 -25.18 -9.79
N GLU A 530 8.61 -26.18 -10.65
CA GLU A 530 9.08 -27.52 -10.27
C GLU A 530 10.48 -27.52 -9.61
#